data_7bcfa5e78893bd7049b110c43e2f8a5c
#
_entry.id   7bcfa5e78893bd7049b110c43e2f8a5c
#
_cell.length_a   1.000
_cell.length_b   1.000
_cell.length_c   1.000
_cell.angle_alpha   90.00
_cell.angle_beta   90.00
_cell.angle_gamma   90.00
#
_symmetry.space_group_name_H-M   'P 1'
#
loop_
_entity.id
_entity.type
_entity.pdbx_description
1 polymer ?
#
loop_
_entity_poly.entity_id
_entity_poly.type
_entity_poly.pdbx_seq_one_letter_code
_entity_poly.pdbx_strand_id
1 'polypeptide(L)'
;MTPVTLITGFLGTGKTTAIRSLLDQRPADERWGVFINEYGIVSLDEALLDLPDDSPVSVQELAGGCFCCETAELFKPMLVQFLRRVRPHRLLIEPSGAGHPASVLDMLRESRFFSSHLTLQAVICLVDPQDADNPRIRSNPVFHDQLEMADIVVINHTDHRSAESIARCRALIEELDPPKLLIAETAHGQLQSHWLTLSGSVLRSPRFPDAHTAAPAATASDTSATLVQLGATAPSTAEQPTVAAVPEPGRPLLFPSSGNGWFACGWLFSAEERFRREQLLDLLDSWGGVQRLKGVFHCEDDWWSINRAKRESSIRRSCWRRDSRLE
;
A
#
# COMPACT_ATOMS: atom_id res chain seq x y z
N MET A 1 22.76 -10.91 -8.72
CA MET A 1 21.43 -10.36 -9.01
C MET A 1 20.68 -10.26 -7.70
N THR A 2 19.99 -9.14 -7.46
CA THR A 2 19.20 -8.95 -6.23
C THR A 2 17.85 -9.66 -6.37
N PRO A 3 17.49 -10.60 -5.48
CA PRO A 3 16.16 -11.18 -5.47
C PRO A 3 15.12 -10.12 -5.15
N VAL A 4 14.05 -10.07 -5.95
CA VAL A 4 12.93 -9.15 -5.79
C VAL A 4 11.63 -9.92 -5.59
N THR A 5 10.88 -9.58 -4.56
CA THR A 5 9.55 -10.14 -4.26
C THR A 5 8.50 -9.04 -4.33
N LEU A 6 7.44 -9.28 -5.11
CA LEU A 6 6.27 -8.42 -5.15
C LEU A 6 5.27 -8.89 -4.08
N ILE A 7 4.84 -7.97 -3.22
CA ILE A 7 3.84 -8.23 -2.17
C ILE A 7 2.60 -7.40 -2.51
N THR A 8 1.59 -8.05 -3.06
CA THR A 8 0.34 -7.44 -3.53
C THR A 8 -0.85 -7.85 -2.65
N GLY A 9 -2.02 -7.35 -2.99
CA GLY A 9 -3.29 -7.60 -2.29
C GLY A 9 -4.14 -6.35 -2.22
N PHE A 10 -5.43 -6.51 -2.07
CA PHE A 10 -6.40 -5.41 -2.08
C PHE A 10 -6.17 -4.44 -0.90
N LEU A 11 -6.93 -3.35 -0.88
CA LEU A 11 -6.83 -2.35 0.20
C LEU A 11 -7.18 -2.97 1.56
N GLY A 12 -6.35 -2.71 2.57
CA GLY A 12 -6.60 -3.17 3.94
C GLY A 12 -6.30 -4.64 4.21
N THR A 13 -5.69 -5.39 3.29
CA THR A 13 -5.32 -6.81 3.49
C THR A 13 -4.08 -7.01 4.38
N GLY A 14 -3.41 -5.94 4.81
CA GLY A 14 -2.27 -6.01 5.73
C GLY A 14 -0.90 -6.09 5.07
N LYS A 15 -0.73 -5.64 3.81
CA LYS A 15 0.54 -5.66 3.07
C LYS A 15 1.70 -5.01 3.83
N THR A 16 1.55 -3.76 4.25
CA THR A 16 2.58 -3.01 4.99
C THR A 16 2.93 -3.71 6.32
N THR A 17 1.92 -4.28 7.01
CA THR A 17 2.14 -5.08 8.22
C THR A 17 2.93 -6.35 7.92
N ALA A 18 2.64 -7.00 6.80
CA ALA A 18 3.34 -8.20 6.35
C ALA A 18 4.80 -7.90 5.96
N ILE A 19 5.05 -6.78 5.29
CA ILE A 19 6.42 -6.32 5.01
C ILE A 19 7.17 -6.09 6.31
N ARG A 20 6.58 -5.42 7.29
CA ARG A 20 7.20 -5.22 8.60
C ARG A 20 7.55 -6.54 9.28
N SER A 21 6.62 -7.51 9.30
CA SER A 21 6.88 -8.84 9.86
C SER A 21 8.06 -9.56 9.17
N LEU A 22 8.23 -9.34 7.86
CA LEU A 22 9.40 -9.88 7.13
C LEU A 22 10.68 -9.13 7.49
N LEU A 23 10.63 -7.82 7.66
CA LEU A 23 11.80 -7.01 8.06
C LEU A 23 12.32 -7.38 9.44
N ASP A 24 11.42 -7.74 10.37
CA ASP A 24 11.78 -8.25 11.70
C ASP A 24 12.52 -9.60 11.63
N GLN A 25 12.35 -10.38 10.55
CA GLN A 25 13.00 -11.65 10.30
C GLN A 25 14.28 -11.54 9.44
N ARG A 26 14.65 -10.32 9.05
CA ARG A 26 15.81 -10.08 8.19
C ARG A 26 17.11 -10.54 8.86
N PRO A 27 18.01 -11.24 8.16
CA PRO A 27 19.35 -11.52 8.67
C PRO A 27 20.12 -10.24 8.99
N ALA A 28 20.86 -10.22 10.10
CA ALA A 28 21.54 -9.02 10.61
C ALA A 28 22.58 -8.44 9.63
N ASP A 29 23.19 -9.30 8.83
CA ASP A 29 24.22 -8.96 7.84
C ASP A 29 23.66 -8.55 6.46
N GLU A 30 22.34 -8.64 6.25
CA GLU A 30 21.71 -8.25 5.01
C GLU A 30 21.17 -6.81 5.03
N ARG A 31 21.35 -6.10 3.93
CA ARG A 31 20.67 -4.85 3.63
C ARG A 31 19.45 -5.15 2.78
N TRP A 32 18.26 -4.73 3.24
CA TRP A 32 17.04 -4.89 2.47
C TRP A 32 16.54 -3.54 1.96
N GLY A 33 15.99 -3.56 0.76
CA GLY A 33 15.29 -2.44 0.17
C GLY A 33 13.79 -2.71 0.17
N VAL A 34 13.01 -1.68 0.48
CA VAL A 34 11.55 -1.69 0.33
C VAL A 34 11.16 -0.56 -0.58
N PHE A 35 10.45 -0.88 -1.66
CA PHE A 35 9.93 0.11 -2.60
C PHE A 35 8.41 0.06 -2.55
N ILE A 36 7.78 1.16 -2.11
CA ILE A 36 6.34 1.26 -1.88
C ILE A 36 5.75 2.20 -2.91
N ASN A 37 4.72 1.73 -3.60
CA ASN A 37 3.88 2.56 -4.45
C ASN A 37 2.47 2.56 -3.87
N GLU A 38 2.06 3.64 -3.22
CA GLU A 38 0.75 3.77 -2.61
C GLU A 38 -0.09 4.83 -3.34
N TYR A 39 -1.41 4.61 -3.31
CA TYR A 39 -2.41 5.51 -3.88
C TYR A 39 -2.67 6.72 -2.96
N GLY A 40 -1.66 7.36 -2.50
CA GLY A 40 -1.76 8.50 -1.61
C GLY A 40 -0.78 9.60 -2.00
N ILE A 41 -1.08 10.83 -1.65
CA ILE A 41 -0.21 11.97 -1.94
C ILE A 41 0.74 12.21 -0.77
N VAL A 42 0.39 11.73 0.40
CA VAL A 42 1.18 11.87 1.63
C VAL A 42 1.88 10.54 1.92
N SER A 43 3.22 10.54 1.80
CA SER A 43 4.06 9.36 2.10
C SER A 43 3.88 8.92 3.55
N LEU A 44 3.11 7.88 3.78
CA LEU A 44 2.77 7.37 5.12
C LEU A 44 3.28 5.97 5.38
N ASP A 45 3.46 5.16 4.35
CA ASP A 45 3.88 3.78 4.54
C ASP A 45 5.33 3.67 5.05
N GLU A 46 6.22 4.58 4.64
CA GLU A 46 7.55 4.71 5.24
C GLU A 46 7.45 4.97 6.75
N ALA A 47 6.59 5.90 7.16
CA ALA A 47 6.36 6.21 8.58
C ALA A 47 5.73 5.04 9.35
N LEU A 48 4.90 4.23 8.70
CA LEU A 48 4.25 3.06 9.30
C LEU A 48 5.18 1.84 9.44
N LEU A 49 6.24 1.75 8.64
CA LEU A 49 7.27 0.73 8.83
C LEU A 49 8.07 0.95 10.10
N ASP A 50 8.12 2.19 10.60
CA ASP A 50 8.65 2.53 11.93
C ASP A 50 10.09 2.07 12.13
N LEU A 51 10.94 2.36 11.14
CA LEU A 51 12.34 1.95 11.14
C LEU A 51 13.21 3.01 11.81
N PRO A 52 14.21 2.61 12.63
CA PRO A 52 15.22 3.51 13.15
C PRO A 52 16.06 4.17 12.04
N ASP A 53 16.60 5.36 12.28
CA ASP A 53 17.42 6.11 11.31
C ASP A 53 18.70 5.37 10.87
N ASP A 54 19.23 4.50 11.73
CA ASP A 54 20.42 3.66 11.47
C ASP A 54 20.07 2.27 10.94
N SER A 55 18.83 2.05 10.56
CA SER A 55 18.35 0.75 10.06
C SER A 55 19.11 0.32 8.80
N PRO A 56 19.52 -0.96 8.69
CA PRO A 56 20.04 -1.53 7.45
C PRO A 56 18.94 -1.75 6.38
N VAL A 57 17.75 -1.28 6.63
CA VAL A 57 16.63 -1.25 5.69
C VAL A 57 16.52 0.14 5.09
N SER A 58 16.46 0.22 3.79
CA SER A 58 16.18 1.46 3.06
C SER A 58 14.79 1.40 2.45
N VAL A 59 13.99 2.40 2.71
CA VAL A 59 12.65 2.54 2.14
C VAL A 59 12.64 3.65 1.10
N GLN A 60 11.93 3.44 0.03
CA GLN A 60 11.60 4.46 -0.96
C GLN A 60 10.12 4.37 -1.27
N GLU A 61 9.41 5.43 -0.99
CA GLU A 61 8.00 5.56 -1.32
C GLU A 61 7.84 6.41 -2.59
N LEU A 62 6.91 5.97 -3.44
CA LEU A 62 6.43 6.72 -4.59
C LEU A 62 4.97 7.07 -4.33
N ALA A 63 4.73 8.32 -3.93
CA ALA A 63 3.40 8.87 -3.76
C ALA A 63 2.85 9.36 -5.11
N GLY A 64 1.52 9.37 -5.28
CA GLY A 64 0.90 10.04 -6.42
C GLY A 64 0.07 9.19 -7.36
N GLY A 65 -0.49 8.09 -6.90
CA GLY A 65 -1.49 7.33 -7.67
C GLY A 65 -1.11 5.89 -8.02
N CYS A 66 -2.02 5.20 -8.69
CA CYS A 66 -1.77 3.83 -9.14
C CYS A 66 -0.74 3.81 -10.29
N PHE A 67 -0.04 2.70 -10.41
CA PHE A 67 0.99 2.46 -11.44
C PHE A 67 0.50 2.59 -12.90
N CYS A 68 -0.80 2.76 -13.10
CA CYS A 68 -1.43 2.71 -14.43
C CYS A 68 -1.37 4.00 -15.25
N CYS A 69 -0.91 5.15 -14.71
CA CYS A 69 -0.95 6.42 -15.42
C CYS A 69 0.41 7.15 -15.37
N GLU A 70 0.46 8.29 -14.72
CA GLU A 70 1.65 9.17 -14.70
C GLU A 70 2.81 8.64 -13.84
N THR A 71 2.50 7.82 -12.82
CA THR A 71 3.51 7.28 -11.91
C THR A 71 4.36 6.15 -12.50
N ALA A 72 3.90 5.49 -13.56
CA ALA A 72 4.69 4.46 -14.24
C ALA A 72 5.99 5.01 -14.85
N GLU A 73 5.95 6.24 -15.36
CA GLU A 73 7.12 6.90 -15.92
C GLU A 73 8.17 7.25 -14.87
N LEU A 74 7.74 7.58 -13.65
CA LEU A 74 8.62 7.92 -12.53
C LEU A 74 9.16 6.69 -11.80
N PHE A 75 8.39 5.61 -11.75
CA PHE A 75 8.74 4.39 -11.03
C PHE A 75 10.07 3.79 -11.51
N LYS A 76 10.23 3.63 -12.81
CA LYS A 76 11.42 3.02 -13.39
C LYS A 76 12.71 3.79 -13.07
N PRO A 77 12.81 5.11 -13.31
CA PRO A 77 14.02 5.88 -12.97
C PRO A 77 14.27 5.91 -11.45
N MET A 78 13.22 6.03 -10.63
CA MET A 78 13.36 6.02 -9.18
C MET A 78 13.85 4.68 -8.65
N LEU A 79 13.31 3.56 -9.15
CA LEU A 79 13.78 2.24 -8.77
C LEU A 79 15.24 2.00 -9.20
N VAL A 80 15.63 2.45 -10.41
CA VAL A 80 17.03 2.39 -10.86
C VAL A 80 17.96 3.18 -9.94
N GLN A 81 17.56 4.41 -9.57
CA GLN A 81 18.33 5.26 -8.65
C GLN A 81 18.43 4.62 -7.27
N PHE A 82 17.32 4.09 -6.76
CA PHE A 82 17.27 3.38 -5.48
C PHE A 82 18.21 2.18 -5.45
N LEU A 83 18.15 1.31 -6.45
CA LEU A 83 19.02 0.13 -6.57
C LEU A 83 20.51 0.50 -6.62
N ARG A 84 20.87 1.57 -7.34
CA ARG A 84 22.26 2.06 -7.43
C ARG A 84 22.76 2.61 -6.10
N ARG A 85 21.91 3.33 -5.38
CA ARG A 85 22.23 3.95 -4.08
C ARG A 85 22.34 2.93 -2.97
N VAL A 86 21.33 2.07 -2.84
CA VAL A 86 21.18 1.16 -1.71
C VAL A 86 21.96 -0.15 -1.90
N ARG A 87 21.98 -0.67 -3.12
CA ARG A 87 22.55 -1.99 -3.47
C ARG A 87 22.05 -3.07 -2.50
N PRO A 88 20.74 -3.29 -2.40
CA PRO A 88 20.18 -4.19 -1.42
C PRO A 88 20.49 -5.65 -1.76
N HIS A 89 20.64 -6.49 -0.72
CA HIS A 89 20.74 -7.94 -0.87
C HIS A 89 19.38 -8.56 -1.23
N ARG A 90 18.28 -7.89 -0.86
CA ARG A 90 16.91 -8.27 -1.19
C ARG A 90 16.06 -7.00 -1.38
N LEU A 91 15.13 -7.06 -2.33
CA LEU A 91 14.18 -6.00 -2.60
C LEU A 91 12.75 -6.52 -2.41
N LEU A 92 11.97 -5.81 -1.62
CA LEU A 92 10.53 -5.99 -1.51
C LEU A 92 9.84 -4.83 -2.25
N ILE A 93 8.84 -5.13 -3.06
CA ILE A 93 8.04 -4.12 -3.75
C ILE A 93 6.58 -4.27 -3.31
N GLU A 94 6.01 -3.20 -2.77
CA GLU A 94 4.59 -3.10 -2.45
C GLU A 94 3.90 -2.21 -3.49
N PRO A 95 3.14 -2.76 -4.45
CA PRO A 95 2.29 -1.96 -5.30
C PRO A 95 1.05 -1.50 -4.55
N SER A 96 0.43 -0.42 -5.02
CA SER A 96 -0.84 0.06 -4.47
C SER A 96 -1.90 -1.04 -4.40
N GLY A 97 -2.65 -1.07 -3.30
CA GLY A 97 -3.74 -2.03 -3.11
C GLY A 97 -4.90 -1.86 -4.11
N ALA A 98 -5.04 -0.69 -4.72
CA ALA A 98 -5.97 -0.43 -5.82
C ALA A 98 -5.31 -0.58 -7.20
N GLY A 99 -4.01 -0.90 -7.25
CA GLY A 99 -3.22 -1.01 -8.46
C GLY A 99 -3.20 -2.42 -9.05
N HIS A 100 -2.98 -2.47 -10.35
CA HIS A 100 -2.89 -3.73 -11.08
C HIS A 100 -1.44 -4.25 -11.04
N PRO A 101 -1.17 -5.48 -10.55
CA PRO A 101 0.19 -5.99 -10.39
C PRO A 101 0.93 -6.26 -11.71
N ALA A 102 0.19 -6.47 -12.81
CA ALA A 102 0.76 -6.79 -14.12
C ALA A 102 1.76 -5.74 -14.59
N SER A 103 1.41 -4.46 -14.48
CA SER A 103 2.26 -3.37 -14.97
C SER A 103 3.63 -3.33 -14.27
N VAL A 104 3.69 -3.63 -12.97
CA VAL A 104 4.97 -3.75 -12.25
C VAL A 104 5.74 -4.98 -12.70
N LEU A 105 5.06 -6.12 -12.84
CA LEU A 105 5.68 -7.38 -13.25
C LEU A 105 6.22 -7.30 -14.68
N ASP A 106 5.46 -6.74 -15.61
CA ASP A 106 5.86 -6.57 -17.01
C ASP A 106 7.07 -5.63 -17.11
N MET A 107 7.05 -4.51 -16.38
CA MET A 107 8.19 -3.61 -16.32
C MET A 107 9.46 -4.30 -15.78
N LEU A 108 9.34 -5.12 -14.73
CA LEU A 108 10.48 -5.86 -14.17
C LEU A 108 11.02 -6.92 -15.13
N ARG A 109 10.14 -7.58 -15.91
CA ARG A 109 10.49 -8.63 -16.87
C ARG A 109 11.05 -8.08 -18.19
N GLU A 110 10.42 -7.05 -18.74
CA GLU A 110 10.74 -6.52 -20.08
C GLU A 110 11.95 -5.57 -20.07
N SER A 111 12.21 -4.90 -18.95
CA SER A 111 13.34 -3.99 -18.86
C SER A 111 14.66 -4.75 -18.84
N ARG A 112 15.52 -4.54 -19.86
CA ARG A 112 16.89 -5.10 -19.90
C ARG A 112 17.71 -4.76 -18.66
N PHE A 113 17.50 -3.57 -18.09
CA PHE A 113 18.19 -3.18 -16.87
C PHE A 113 17.76 -4.07 -15.70
N PHE A 114 16.44 -4.22 -15.48
CA PHE A 114 15.95 -4.99 -14.33
C PHE A 114 16.24 -6.48 -14.49
N SER A 115 16.03 -7.06 -15.67
CA SER A 115 16.32 -8.48 -15.93
C SER A 115 17.80 -8.86 -15.78
N SER A 116 18.72 -7.89 -15.90
CA SER A 116 20.15 -8.11 -15.66
C SER A 116 20.61 -7.89 -14.21
N HIS A 117 19.81 -7.21 -13.39
CA HIS A 117 20.17 -6.85 -12.00
C HIS A 117 19.30 -7.51 -10.94
N LEU A 118 18.06 -7.87 -11.31
CA LEU A 118 17.08 -8.44 -10.41
C LEU A 118 16.72 -9.88 -10.78
N THR A 119 16.39 -10.68 -9.79
CA THR A 119 15.80 -12.02 -9.97
C THR A 119 14.41 -12.01 -9.34
N LEU A 120 13.36 -12.03 -10.18
CA LEU A 120 11.99 -12.07 -9.69
C LEU A 120 11.73 -13.41 -8.99
N GLN A 121 11.28 -13.30 -7.73
CA GLN A 121 10.83 -14.43 -6.90
C GLN A 121 9.32 -14.60 -7.02
N ALA A 122 8.76 -15.56 -6.30
CA ALA A 122 7.33 -15.79 -6.25
C ALA A 122 6.57 -14.50 -5.83
N VAL A 123 5.49 -14.20 -6.53
CA VAL A 123 4.60 -13.08 -6.19
C VAL A 123 3.70 -13.52 -5.05
N ILE A 124 3.66 -12.72 -3.98
CA ILE A 124 2.85 -12.97 -2.79
C ILE A 124 1.64 -12.03 -2.80
N CYS A 125 0.43 -12.58 -2.71
CA CYS A 125 -0.80 -11.82 -2.56
C CYS A 125 -1.43 -12.07 -1.18
N LEU A 126 -1.70 -11.00 -0.44
CA LEU A 126 -2.50 -11.08 0.77
C LEU A 126 -3.98 -10.87 0.43
N VAL A 127 -4.85 -11.68 1.02
CA VAL A 127 -6.30 -11.59 0.87
C VAL A 127 -6.98 -11.62 2.24
N ASP A 128 -7.99 -10.76 2.41
CA ASP A 128 -8.89 -10.83 3.57
C ASP A 128 -10.11 -11.67 3.17
N PRO A 129 -10.50 -12.70 3.94
CA PRO A 129 -11.72 -13.47 3.67
C PRO A 129 -12.97 -12.60 3.51
N GLN A 130 -13.06 -11.48 4.23
CA GLN A 130 -14.17 -10.53 4.11
C GLN A 130 -14.24 -9.90 2.71
N ASP A 131 -13.11 -9.69 2.04
CA ASP A 131 -13.08 -9.15 0.67
C ASP A 131 -13.60 -10.18 -0.33
N ALA A 132 -13.27 -11.46 -0.13
CA ALA A 132 -13.80 -12.56 -0.93
C ALA A 132 -15.32 -12.77 -0.74
N ASP A 133 -15.85 -12.46 0.44
CA ASP A 133 -17.28 -12.50 0.74
C ASP A 133 -18.05 -11.23 0.26
N ASN A 134 -17.35 -10.13 -0.03
CA ASN A 134 -17.98 -8.87 -0.45
C ASN A 134 -18.24 -8.88 -1.96
N PRO A 135 -19.53 -8.86 -2.43
CA PRO A 135 -19.84 -8.93 -3.86
C PRO A 135 -19.23 -7.80 -4.68
N ARG A 136 -19.07 -6.60 -4.11
CA ARG A 136 -18.48 -5.44 -4.81
C ARG A 136 -16.97 -5.63 -5.03
N ILE A 137 -16.26 -6.14 -4.03
CA ILE A 137 -14.83 -6.42 -4.15
C ILE A 137 -14.61 -7.66 -5.03
N ARG A 138 -15.43 -8.68 -4.83
CA ARG A 138 -15.39 -9.91 -5.64
C ARG A 138 -15.65 -9.66 -7.14
N SER A 139 -16.41 -8.63 -7.51
CA SER A 139 -16.60 -8.23 -8.91
C SER A 139 -15.52 -7.28 -9.44
N ASN A 140 -14.56 -6.85 -8.61
CA ASN A 140 -13.51 -5.93 -9.00
C ASN A 140 -12.43 -6.66 -9.83
N PRO A 141 -12.13 -6.21 -11.06
CA PRO A 141 -11.09 -6.83 -11.91
C PRO A 141 -9.71 -6.85 -11.24
N VAL A 142 -9.34 -5.79 -10.51
CA VAL A 142 -8.03 -5.70 -9.83
C VAL A 142 -7.90 -6.77 -8.74
N PHE A 143 -8.97 -7.02 -7.98
CA PHE A 143 -8.99 -8.08 -6.96
C PHE A 143 -8.73 -9.46 -7.58
N HIS A 144 -9.40 -9.76 -8.70
CA HIS A 144 -9.17 -11.01 -9.41
C HIS A 144 -7.76 -11.13 -9.94
N ASP A 145 -7.25 -10.11 -10.61
CA ASP A 145 -5.92 -10.15 -11.19
C ASP A 145 -4.80 -10.21 -10.14
N GLN A 146 -5.01 -9.58 -8.97
CA GLN A 146 -4.09 -9.74 -7.85
C GLN A 146 -4.01 -11.20 -7.37
N LEU A 147 -5.14 -11.88 -7.29
CA LEU A 147 -5.18 -13.30 -6.95
C LEU A 147 -4.59 -14.17 -8.07
N GLU A 148 -5.01 -13.96 -9.32
CA GLU A 148 -4.58 -14.79 -10.46
C GLU A 148 -3.07 -14.70 -10.71
N MET A 149 -2.50 -13.51 -10.64
CA MET A 149 -1.08 -13.28 -10.90
C MET A 149 -0.15 -13.68 -9.75
N ALA A 150 -0.69 -13.96 -8.56
CA ALA A 150 0.11 -14.41 -7.43
C ALA A 150 0.51 -15.89 -7.54
N ASP A 151 1.75 -16.20 -7.13
CA ASP A 151 2.21 -17.58 -6.95
C ASP A 151 1.84 -18.10 -5.57
N ILE A 152 1.92 -17.24 -4.57
CA ILE A 152 1.60 -17.53 -3.17
C ILE A 152 0.42 -16.64 -2.78
N VAL A 153 -0.63 -17.24 -2.23
CA VAL A 153 -1.75 -16.48 -1.67
C VAL A 153 -1.82 -16.72 -0.17
N VAL A 154 -1.84 -15.63 0.58
CA VAL A 154 -1.89 -15.67 2.04
C VAL A 154 -3.21 -15.09 2.53
N ILE A 155 -4.04 -15.93 3.10
CA ILE A 155 -5.30 -15.56 3.74
C ILE A 155 -4.96 -14.95 5.09
N ASN A 156 -5.11 -13.64 5.21
CA ASN A 156 -4.78 -12.88 6.41
C ASN A 156 -6.04 -12.57 7.25
N HIS A 157 -5.84 -12.01 8.45
CA HIS A 157 -6.91 -11.66 9.40
C HIS A 157 -7.72 -12.88 9.90
N THR A 158 -7.11 -14.06 9.93
CA THR A 158 -7.81 -15.29 10.34
C THR A 158 -8.28 -15.26 11.78
N ASP A 159 -7.68 -14.42 12.62
CA ASP A 159 -8.05 -14.16 14.01
C ASP A 159 -9.36 -13.39 14.17
N HIS A 160 -9.80 -12.68 13.11
CA HIS A 160 -11.01 -11.87 13.12
C HIS A 160 -12.10 -12.37 12.15
N ARG A 161 -11.91 -13.54 11.53
CA ARG A 161 -12.83 -14.08 10.52
C ARG A 161 -13.36 -15.44 10.95
N SER A 162 -14.59 -15.75 10.53
CA SER A 162 -15.17 -17.08 10.83
C SER A 162 -14.50 -18.16 10.00
N ALA A 163 -14.48 -19.38 10.51
CA ALA A 163 -13.93 -20.54 9.80
C ALA A 163 -14.61 -20.76 8.44
N GLU A 164 -15.92 -20.48 8.34
CA GLU A 164 -16.68 -20.61 7.10
C GLU A 164 -16.24 -19.55 6.04
N SER A 165 -15.95 -18.32 6.47
CA SER A 165 -15.45 -17.27 5.58
C SER A 165 -14.05 -17.62 5.06
N ILE A 166 -13.18 -18.11 5.95
CA ILE A 166 -11.84 -18.57 5.59
C ILE A 166 -11.92 -19.74 4.59
N ALA A 167 -12.79 -20.72 4.85
CA ALA A 167 -12.97 -21.86 3.96
C ALA A 167 -13.49 -21.47 2.57
N ARG A 168 -14.46 -20.52 2.50
CA ARG A 168 -14.94 -19.99 1.19
C ARG A 168 -13.85 -19.23 0.44
N CYS A 169 -13.06 -18.42 1.15
CA CYS A 169 -11.93 -17.71 0.55
C CYS A 169 -10.89 -18.71 0.01
N ARG A 170 -10.56 -19.74 0.76
CA ARG A 170 -9.65 -20.81 0.33
C ARG A 170 -10.18 -21.53 -0.91
N ALA A 171 -11.45 -21.93 -0.92
CA ALA A 171 -12.07 -22.61 -2.07
C ALA A 171 -11.99 -21.74 -3.32
N LEU A 172 -12.27 -20.42 -3.22
CA LEU A 172 -12.14 -19.49 -4.33
C LEU A 172 -10.70 -19.46 -4.88
N ILE A 173 -9.68 -19.55 -4.03
CA ILE A 173 -8.27 -19.51 -4.46
C ILE A 173 -7.87 -20.85 -5.10
N GLU A 174 -8.37 -21.97 -4.56
CA GLU A 174 -8.10 -23.33 -5.07
C GLU A 174 -8.71 -23.59 -6.47
N GLU A 175 -9.77 -22.86 -6.83
CA GLU A 175 -10.37 -22.91 -8.18
C GLU A 175 -9.55 -22.16 -9.25
N LEU A 176 -8.53 -21.39 -8.86
CA LEU A 176 -7.72 -20.63 -9.82
C LEU A 176 -6.76 -21.54 -10.61
N ASP A 177 -6.68 -21.31 -11.92
CA ASP A 177 -5.78 -22.01 -12.83
C ASP A 177 -4.77 -21.02 -13.46
N PRO A 178 -3.47 -21.30 -13.43
CA PRO A 178 -2.80 -22.46 -12.83
C PRO A 178 -2.83 -22.43 -11.28
N PRO A 179 -2.75 -23.60 -10.63
CA PRO A 179 -2.78 -23.71 -9.17
C PRO A 179 -1.71 -22.85 -8.49
N LYS A 180 -1.99 -22.40 -7.29
CA LYS A 180 -1.02 -21.65 -6.49
C LYS A 180 0.12 -22.55 -6.00
N LEU A 181 1.31 -21.98 -5.94
CA LEU A 181 2.47 -22.67 -5.35
C LEU A 181 2.24 -22.94 -3.85
N LEU A 182 1.61 -22.00 -3.18
CA LEU A 182 1.27 -22.10 -1.77
C LEU A 182 0.01 -21.29 -1.45
N ILE A 183 -0.87 -21.88 -0.65
CA ILE A 183 -1.99 -21.18 0.01
C ILE A 183 -1.76 -21.30 1.51
N ALA A 184 -1.52 -20.18 2.17
CA ALA A 184 -1.25 -20.14 3.61
C ALA A 184 -2.32 -19.31 4.33
N GLU A 185 -2.47 -19.54 5.61
CA GLU A 185 -3.31 -18.77 6.52
C GLU A 185 -2.45 -18.07 7.56
N THR A 186 -2.79 -16.83 7.89
CA THR A 186 -2.05 -16.05 8.88
C THR A 186 -2.95 -15.04 9.59
N ALA A 187 -2.48 -14.59 10.73
CA ALA A 187 -3.01 -13.44 11.45
C ALA A 187 -1.93 -12.36 11.55
N HIS A 188 -2.34 -11.09 11.67
CA HIS A 188 -1.43 -9.97 11.87
C HIS A 188 -0.33 -9.82 10.81
N GLY A 189 -0.55 -10.33 9.59
CA GLY A 189 0.41 -10.23 8.49
C GLY A 189 1.71 -11.02 8.69
N GLN A 190 1.70 -12.05 9.52
CA GLN A 190 2.89 -12.86 9.79
C GLN A 190 3.24 -13.74 8.59
N LEU A 191 4.18 -13.28 7.76
CA LEU A 191 4.74 -14.07 6.66
C LEU A 191 6.01 -14.80 7.09
N GLN A 192 6.30 -15.90 6.41
CA GLN A 192 7.53 -16.67 6.64
C GLN A 192 8.64 -16.20 5.68
N SER A 193 9.80 -15.83 6.22
CA SER A 193 10.91 -15.31 5.42
C SER A 193 11.41 -16.28 4.33
N HIS A 194 11.27 -17.59 4.53
CA HIS A 194 11.65 -18.58 3.52
C HIS A 194 10.78 -18.53 2.26
N TRP A 195 9.55 -17.97 2.31
CA TRP A 195 8.73 -17.78 1.11
C TRP A 195 9.37 -16.80 0.12
N LEU A 196 10.20 -15.89 0.60
CA LEU A 196 10.94 -14.95 -0.23
C LEU A 196 12.03 -15.61 -1.11
N THR A 197 12.32 -16.87 -0.89
CA THR A 197 13.29 -17.65 -1.69
C THR A 197 12.63 -18.55 -2.73
N LEU A 198 11.30 -18.64 -2.69
CA LEU A 198 10.54 -19.42 -3.67
C LEU A 198 10.50 -18.67 -4.99
N SER A 199 10.70 -19.39 -6.07
CA SER A 199 10.59 -18.85 -7.43
C SER A 199 9.25 -19.23 -8.02
N GLY A 200 8.58 -18.28 -8.67
CA GLY A 200 7.40 -18.57 -9.47
C GLY A 200 7.79 -19.48 -10.63
N SER A 201 7.17 -20.64 -10.71
CA SER A 201 7.47 -21.62 -11.78
C SER A 201 6.60 -21.45 -13.02
N VAL A 202 5.53 -20.68 -12.92
CA VAL A 202 4.52 -20.50 -13.96
C VAL A 202 4.42 -19.03 -14.34
N LEU A 203 4.46 -18.75 -15.65
CA LEU A 203 4.14 -17.42 -16.15
C LEU A 203 2.63 -17.21 -16.02
N ARG A 204 2.23 -16.32 -15.13
CA ARG A 204 0.83 -15.97 -14.89
C ARG A 204 0.47 -14.72 -15.66
N SER A 205 -0.72 -14.70 -16.22
CA SER A 205 -1.26 -13.57 -16.98
C SER A 205 -2.50 -13.01 -16.28
N PRO A 206 -2.76 -11.70 -16.41
CA PRO A 206 -3.97 -11.11 -15.87
C PRO A 206 -5.20 -11.60 -16.62
N ARG A 207 -6.31 -11.77 -15.91
CA ARG A 207 -7.61 -12.09 -16.50
C ARG A 207 -8.24 -10.87 -17.19
N PHE A 208 -7.94 -9.68 -16.66
CA PHE A 208 -8.46 -8.40 -17.15
C PHE A 208 -7.31 -7.48 -17.57
N PRO A 209 -6.59 -7.79 -18.67
CA PRO A 209 -5.39 -7.05 -19.07
C PRO A 209 -5.65 -5.57 -19.34
N ASP A 210 -6.88 -5.21 -19.72
CA ASP A 210 -7.27 -3.83 -20.00
C ASP A 210 -7.79 -3.06 -18.77
N ALA A 211 -7.89 -3.70 -17.61
CA ALA A 211 -8.38 -3.05 -16.39
C ALA A 211 -7.55 -1.83 -15.95
N HIS A 212 -6.32 -1.71 -16.44
CA HIS A 212 -5.42 -0.58 -16.18
C HIS A 212 -5.43 0.49 -17.28
N THR A 213 -6.02 0.20 -18.46
CA THR A 213 -6.09 1.18 -19.56
C THR A 213 -7.39 1.97 -19.57
N ALA A 214 -8.42 1.47 -18.89
CA ALA A 214 -9.74 2.07 -18.82
C ALA A 214 -9.87 2.94 -17.57
N ALA A 215 -9.22 4.11 -17.52
CA ALA A 215 -9.76 5.23 -16.76
C ALA A 215 -10.85 5.85 -17.66
N PRO A 216 -12.17 5.66 -17.42
CA PRO A 216 -13.16 6.44 -18.13
C PRO A 216 -12.93 7.89 -17.73
N ALA A 217 -12.73 8.76 -18.74
CA ALA A 217 -12.86 10.19 -18.54
C ALA A 217 -14.20 10.40 -17.83
N ALA A 218 -14.17 10.86 -16.58
CA ALA A 218 -15.36 11.18 -15.84
C ALA A 218 -16.03 12.32 -16.57
N THR A 219 -17.10 11.99 -17.33
CA THR A 219 -18.07 12.99 -17.75
C THR A 219 -18.69 13.52 -16.47
N ALA A 220 -18.39 14.78 -16.20
CA ALA A 220 -19.02 15.54 -15.12
C ALA A 220 -20.53 15.54 -15.33
N SER A 221 -21.25 14.74 -14.55
CA SER A 221 -22.69 14.86 -14.37
C SER A 221 -23.01 14.83 -12.88
N ASP A 222 -23.37 16.00 -12.41
CA ASP A 222 -24.15 16.35 -11.22
C ASP A 222 -24.37 15.24 -10.17
N THR A 223 -23.63 15.35 -9.08
CA THR A 223 -24.18 15.01 -7.77
C THR A 223 -23.58 15.98 -6.74
N SER A 224 -24.40 16.98 -6.36
CA SER A 224 -24.11 17.89 -5.26
C SER A 224 -24.01 17.10 -3.95
N ALA A 225 -22.81 16.69 -3.59
CA ALA A 225 -22.51 16.25 -2.24
C ALA A 225 -22.22 17.51 -1.41
N THR A 226 -23.04 17.73 -0.41
CA THR A 226 -22.94 18.82 0.55
C THR A 226 -21.60 18.74 1.27
N LEU A 227 -20.62 19.52 0.81
CA LEU A 227 -19.38 19.77 1.52
C LEU A 227 -19.70 20.64 2.75
N VAL A 228 -19.43 20.11 3.92
CA VAL A 228 -19.40 20.92 5.14
C VAL A 228 -18.24 21.89 4.99
N GLN A 229 -18.56 23.15 4.73
CA GLN A 229 -17.63 24.26 4.64
C GLN A 229 -17.03 24.54 6.02
N LEU A 230 -15.84 24.01 6.28
CA LEU A 230 -14.92 24.61 7.24
C LEU A 230 -14.03 25.57 6.45
N GLY A 231 -14.42 26.83 6.44
CA GLY A 231 -13.77 28.07 6.03
C GLY A 231 -12.43 28.08 5.33
N ALA A 232 -12.23 27.33 4.27
CA ALA A 232 -11.07 27.44 3.39
C ALA A 232 -11.55 27.53 1.94
N THR A 233 -11.30 28.67 1.30
CA THR A 233 -11.49 28.87 -0.13
C THR A 233 -10.60 27.93 -0.91
N ALA A 234 -11.20 26.94 -1.60
CA ALA A 234 -10.49 26.05 -2.51
C ALA A 234 -9.97 26.85 -3.71
N PRO A 235 -8.70 26.76 -4.08
CA PRO A 235 -8.21 27.29 -5.35
C PRO A 235 -8.74 26.41 -6.49
N SER A 236 -9.42 27.02 -7.43
CA SER A 236 -9.80 26.48 -8.73
C SER A 236 -8.53 26.34 -9.57
N THR A 237 -8.30 25.14 -10.09
CA THR A 237 -7.20 24.62 -10.93
C THR A 237 -6.20 23.76 -10.15
N ALA A 238 -6.18 22.46 -10.51
CA ALA A 238 -5.23 21.50 -9.99
C ALA A 238 -3.82 21.76 -10.57
N GLU A 239 -3.11 22.70 -9.97
CA GLU A 239 -1.64 22.69 -10.05
C GLU A 239 -1.14 21.74 -8.97
N GLN A 240 -0.48 20.67 -9.40
CA GLN A 240 0.26 19.77 -8.49
C GLN A 240 1.25 20.63 -7.72
N PRO A 241 1.23 20.64 -6.37
CA PRO A 241 2.22 21.40 -5.63
C PRO A 241 3.60 20.76 -5.86
N THR A 242 4.44 21.47 -6.60
CA THR A 242 5.87 21.24 -6.62
C THR A 242 6.41 21.26 -5.18
N VAL A 243 7.29 20.34 -4.88
CA VAL A 243 7.94 19.91 -3.64
C VAL A 243 8.55 21.04 -2.77
N ALA A 244 7.81 22.05 -2.37
CA ALA A 244 8.38 23.12 -1.53
C ALA A 244 7.40 23.77 -0.54
N ALA A 245 6.14 23.36 -0.46
CA ALA A 245 5.24 23.94 0.54
C ALA A 245 5.50 23.28 1.90
N VAL A 246 6.06 24.03 2.84
CA VAL A 246 6.17 23.63 4.24
C VAL A 246 4.87 24.04 4.93
N PRO A 247 4.16 23.12 5.62
CA PRO A 247 2.93 23.48 6.31
C PRO A 247 3.23 24.43 7.48
N GLU A 248 2.40 25.47 7.63
CA GLU A 248 2.47 26.40 8.77
C GLU A 248 1.64 25.86 9.93
N PRO A 249 1.98 26.18 11.18
CA PRO A 249 1.16 25.82 12.34
C PRO A 249 -0.30 26.33 12.19
N GLY A 250 -1.27 25.43 12.41
CA GLY A 250 -2.69 25.71 12.24
C GLY A 250 -3.18 25.77 10.79
N ARG A 251 -2.31 25.50 9.79
CA ARG A 251 -2.65 25.49 8.36
C ARG A 251 -2.09 24.25 7.68
N PRO A 252 -2.72 23.10 7.85
CA PRO A 252 -2.28 21.88 7.20
C PRO A 252 -2.42 21.99 5.67
N LEU A 253 -1.51 21.37 4.95
CA LEU A 253 -1.63 21.18 3.50
C LEU A 253 -2.59 20.02 3.25
N LEU A 254 -3.51 20.23 2.31
CA LEU A 254 -4.57 19.30 1.94
C LEU A 254 -4.32 18.77 0.54
N PHE A 255 -4.38 17.45 0.38
CA PHE A 255 -4.12 16.74 -0.87
C PHE A 255 -5.30 15.82 -1.23
N PRO A 256 -6.33 16.32 -1.92
CA PRO A 256 -7.40 15.46 -2.40
C PRO A 256 -6.97 14.67 -3.62
N SER A 257 -7.40 13.43 -3.72
CA SER A 257 -7.23 12.62 -4.91
C SER A 257 -8.45 11.72 -5.17
N SER A 258 -8.64 11.32 -6.42
CA SER A 258 -9.70 10.40 -6.81
C SER A 258 -9.26 9.53 -7.98
N GLY A 259 -9.68 8.28 -8.00
CA GLY A 259 -9.42 7.34 -9.08
C GLY A 259 -10.02 5.96 -8.81
N ASN A 260 -10.31 5.23 -9.87
CA ASN A 260 -10.87 3.88 -9.79
C ASN A 260 -12.12 3.75 -8.90
N GLY A 261 -12.95 4.81 -8.84
CA GLY A 261 -14.15 4.83 -7.99
C GLY A 261 -13.89 5.07 -6.50
N TRP A 262 -12.66 5.46 -6.12
CA TRP A 262 -12.26 5.81 -4.76
C TRP A 262 -11.92 7.29 -4.64
N PHE A 263 -12.13 7.82 -3.46
CA PHE A 263 -11.71 9.16 -3.07
C PHE A 263 -10.73 9.02 -1.91
N ALA A 264 -9.65 9.77 -1.95
CA ALA A 264 -8.68 9.86 -0.87
C ALA A 264 -8.37 11.33 -0.56
N CYS A 265 -7.95 11.59 0.66
CA CYS A 265 -7.52 12.91 1.07
C CYS A 265 -6.35 12.76 2.06
N GLY A 266 -5.24 13.41 1.72
CA GLY A 266 -4.08 13.47 2.58
C GLY A 266 -3.95 14.83 3.26
N TRP A 267 -3.44 14.86 4.48
CA TRP A 267 -3.08 16.05 5.24
C TRP A 267 -1.64 15.98 5.69
N LEU A 268 -0.93 17.08 5.53
CA LEU A 268 0.40 17.28 6.09
C LEU A 268 0.34 18.46 7.06
N PHE A 269 0.72 18.20 8.29
CA PHE A 269 0.71 19.18 9.37
C PHE A 269 2.12 19.69 9.66
N SER A 270 2.24 20.88 10.24
CA SER A 270 3.52 21.40 10.69
C SER A 270 4.17 20.48 11.71
N ALA A 271 5.50 20.36 11.66
CA ALA A 271 6.28 19.62 12.65
C ALA A 271 6.16 20.17 14.08
N GLU A 272 5.74 21.43 14.20
CA GLU A 272 5.55 22.11 15.48
C GLU A 272 4.20 21.80 16.12
N GLU A 273 3.23 21.27 15.35
CA GLU A 273 1.91 20.96 15.88
C GLU A 273 1.96 19.79 16.86
N ARG A 274 1.16 19.92 17.92
CA ARG A 274 0.95 18.92 18.95
C ARG A 274 -0.53 18.59 19.04
N PHE A 275 -0.85 17.31 18.97
CA PHE A 275 -2.22 16.84 19.04
C PHE A 275 -2.52 16.28 20.44
N ARG A 276 -3.75 16.53 20.90
CA ARG A 276 -4.25 15.82 22.08
C ARG A 276 -4.75 14.45 21.63
N ARG A 277 -4.02 13.42 22.06
CA ARG A 277 -4.25 12.05 21.58
C ARG A 277 -5.70 11.59 21.70
N GLU A 278 -6.32 11.80 22.89
CA GLU A 278 -7.72 11.38 23.11
C GLU A 278 -8.66 12.10 22.16
N GLN A 279 -8.57 13.42 22.03
CA GLN A 279 -9.42 14.21 21.15
C GLN A 279 -9.22 13.86 19.67
N LEU A 280 -7.96 13.56 19.29
CA LEU A 280 -7.66 13.13 17.93
C LEU A 280 -8.31 11.77 17.62
N LEU A 281 -8.22 10.81 18.54
CA LEU A 281 -8.84 9.50 18.37
C LEU A 281 -10.37 9.59 18.29
N ASP A 282 -10.99 10.38 19.17
CA ASP A 282 -12.43 10.61 19.15
C ASP A 282 -12.88 11.25 17.83
N LEU A 283 -12.12 12.22 17.32
CA LEU A 283 -12.39 12.84 16.03
C LEU A 283 -12.30 11.81 14.89
N LEU A 284 -11.21 11.05 14.82
CA LEU A 284 -11.01 10.07 13.76
C LEU A 284 -12.06 8.95 13.81
N ASP A 285 -12.47 8.54 15.01
CA ASP A 285 -13.52 7.52 15.20
C ASP A 285 -14.91 8.02 14.82
N SER A 286 -15.15 9.33 14.92
CA SER A 286 -16.41 9.95 14.49
C SER A 286 -16.62 9.93 12.97
N TRP A 287 -15.55 9.71 12.20
CA TRP A 287 -15.61 9.70 10.73
C TRP A 287 -16.22 8.39 10.21
N GLY A 288 -17.52 8.46 9.90
CA GLY A 288 -18.24 7.36 9.24
C GLY A 288 -17.87 7.24 7.75
N GLY A 289 -17.91 6.01 7.23
CA GLY A 289 -17.74 5.75 5.79
C GLY A 289 -16.29 5.69 5.30
N VAL A 290 -15.30 6.00 6.13
CA VAL A 290 -13.89 5.87 5.79
C VAL A 290 -13.50 4.39 5.74
N GLN A 291 -13.01 3.92 4.59
CA GLN A 291 -12.59 2.54 4.38
C GLN A 291 -11.19 2.26 4.95
N ARG A 292 -10.30 3.24 4.87
CA ARG A 292 -8.95 3.17 5.35
C ARG A 292 -8.52 4.53 5.87
N LEU A 293 -7.79 4.54 6.96
CA LEU A 293 -7.18 5.73 7.55
C LEU A 293 -5.80 5.33 8.05
N LYS A 294 -4.81 6.08 7.62
CA LYS A 294 -3.45 5.99 8.12
C LYS A 294 -3.03 7.35 8.65
N GLY A 295 -2.25 7.37 9.71
CA GLY A 295 -1.71 8.62 10.21
C GLY A 295 -0.53 8.40 11.13
N VAL A 296 0.31 9.42 11.23
CA VAL A 296 1.33 9.57 12.24
C VAL A 296 1.22 10.96 12.84
N PHE A 297 1.22 11.05 14.16
CA PHE A 297 0.94 12.29 14.86
C PHE A 297 1.90 12.51 16.02
N HIS A 298 2.36 13.75 16.14
CA HIS A 298 3.05 14.23 17.30
C HIS A 298 2.03 14.63 18.36
N CYS A 299 1.86 13.79 19.38
CA CYS A 299 0.98 14.06 20.50
C CYS A 299 1.76 14.67 21.67
N GLU A 300 1.07 14.97 22.79
CA GLU A 300 1.66 15.63 23.97
C GLU A 300 2.86 14.87 24.54
N ASP A 301 2.78 13.55 24.52
CA ASP A 301 3.72 12.64 25.19
C ASP A 301 4.73 12.00 24.26
N ASP A 302 4.35 11.73 23.01
CA ASP A 302 5.19 11.01 22.04
C ASP A 302 4.58 11.05 20.63
N TRP A 303 5.24 10.39 19.68
CA TRP A 303 4.73 10.15 18.34
C TRP A 303 3.91 8.86 18.27
N TRP A 304 2.76 8.96 17.63
CA TRP A 304 1.82 7.85 17.52
C TRP A 304 1.48 7.58 16.06
N SER A 305 1.53 6.32 15.67
CA SER A 305 1.00 5.84 14.40
C SER A 305 -0.38 5.25 14.60
N ILE A 306 -1.29 5.60 13.68
CA ILE A 306 -2.66 5.14 13.64
C ILE A 306 -2.88 4.49 12.28
N ASN A 307 -3.36 3.26 12.27
CA ASN A 307 -3.76 2.60 11.04
C ASN A 307 -5.12 1.95 11.29
N ARG A 308 -6.11 2.39 10.55
CA ARG A 308 -7.47 1.86 10.59
C ARG A 308 -7.86 1.39 9.20
N ALA A 309 -8.23 0.14 9.08
CA ALA A 309 -8.79 -0.42 7.88
C ALA A 309 -10.12 -1.09 8.24
N LYS A 310 -11.19 -0.69 7.55
CA LYS A 310 -12.55 -1.19 7.83
C LYS A 310 -12.97 -0.88 9.28
N ARG A 311 -13.00 -1.87 10.17
CA ARG A 311 -13.35 -1.73 11.60
C ARG A 311 -12.18 -2.03 12.54
N GLU A 312 -11.01 -2.30 11.99
CA GLU A 312 -9.82 -2.63 12.77
C GLU A 312 -8.93 -1.41 12.91
N SER A 313 -8.57 -1.06 14.12
CA SER A 313 -7.68 0.04 14.43
C SER A 313 -6.44 -0.47 15.14
N SER A 314 -5.29 -0.03 14.69
CA SER A 314 -4.00 -0.26 15.34
C SER A 314 -3.41 1.09 15.72
N ILE A 315 -3.12 1.27 17.00
CA ILE A 315 -2.52 2.49 17.55
C ILE A 315 -1.27 2.07 18.31
N ARG A 316 -0.13 2.68 17.97
CA ARG A 316 1.15 2.35 18.61
C ARG A 316 2.09 3.54 18.62
N ARG A 317 3.13 3.52 19.46
CA ARG A 317 4.20 4.49 19.40
C ARG A 317 4.95 4.37 18.09
N SER A 318 5.43 5.50 17.56
CA SER A 318 6.17 5.58 16.31
C SER A 318 7.56 6.15 16.51
N CYS A 319 8.53 5.67 15.74
CA CYS A 319 9.88 6.25 15.64
C CYS A 319 9.94 7.46 14.69
N TRP A 320 8.88 7.75 13.96
CA TRP A 320 8.79 8.91 13.09
C TRP A 320 8.97 10.22 13.87
N ARG A 321 9.75 11.17 13.33
CA ARG A 321 10.10 12.41 14.04
C ARG A 321 10.13 13.64 13.12
N ARG A 322 9.50 13.59 11.94
CA ARG A 322 9.57 14.67 10.95
C ARG A 322 8.37 15.62 11.03
N ASP A 323 7.18 15.11 10.81
CA ASP A 323 5.93 15.86 10.71
C ASP A 323 4.74 14.95 11.02
N SER A 324 3.57 15.55 11.29
CA SER A 324 2.33 14.78 11.42
C SER A 324 1.62 14.68 10.09
N ARG A 325 1.09 13.50 9.77
CA ARG A 325 0.44 13.17 8.50
C ARG A 325 -0.78 12.33 8.72
N LEU A 326 -1.76 12.49 7.83
CA LEU A 326 -3.00 11.72 7.80
C LEU A 326 -3.43 11.44 6.37
N GLU A 327 -3.92 10.25 6.10
CA GLU A 327 -4.58 9.85 4.86
C GLU A 327 -5.74 8.88 5.12
#